data_7687cea22c7b8d1a6e17883417ad194b
#
_entry.id   7687cea22c7b8d1a6e17883417ad194b
#
_cell.length_a   1.000
_cell.length_b   1.000
_cell.length_c   1.000
_cell.angle_alpha   90.00
_cell.angle_beta   90.00
_cell.angle_gamma   90.00
#
_symmetry.space_group_name_H-M   'P 1'
#
loop_
_entity.id
_entity.type
_entity.pdbx_description
1 polymer ?
#
loop_
_entity_poly.entity_id
_entity_poly.type
_entity_poly.pdbx_seq_one_letter_code
_entity_poly.pdbx_strand_id
1 'polypeptide(L)'
;RIPFILRWPAKVKPNKQQALFSQIDVYASLAALLKQPLPKGAAPDSQEHLNTLLGKDDANREYIVQQNLNNTLAIVKGQWKYIEPSDAPAIEYWTRMELGNDRQPQLYDLSSDPSEKNNVAKLHPEAVRELSELLKSVKTR
;
A
#
# COMPACT_ATOMS: atom_id res chain seq x y z
N ARG A 1 -3.08 5.88 -5.81
CA ARG A 1 -1.98 6.57 -5.11
C ARG A 1 -2.49 7.87 -4.52
N ILE A 2 -2.10 8.17 -3.28
CA ILE A 2 -2.45 9.42 -2.60
C ILE A 2 -1.19 10.29 -2.58
N PRO A 3 -1.27 11.59 -2.97
CA PRO A 3 -0.15 12.50 -2.82
C PRO A 3 0.23 12.65 -1.35
N PHE A 4 1.53 12.50 -1.05
CA PHE A 4 2.09 12.76 0.26
C PHE A 4 3.19 13.81 0.13
N ILE A 5 3.07 14.92 0.84
CA ILE A 5 4.01 16.05 0.75
C ILE A 5 4.51 16.37 2.15
N LEU A 6 5.83 16.33 2.33
CA LEU A 6 6.50 16.71 3.55
C LEU A 6 7.37 17.95 3.30
N ARG A 7 7.18 19.00 4.09
CA ARG A 7 7.97 20.22 4.02
C ARG A 7 8.66 20.50 5.35
N TRP A 8 9.99 20.39 5.34
CA TRP A 8 10.84 20.73 6.49
C TRP A 8 12.18 21.27 6.01
N PRO A 9 12.27 22.55 5.62
CA PRO A 9 13.45 23.13 4.95
C PRO A 9 14.76 22.94 5.69
N ALA A 10 14.72 22.91 7.04
CA ALA A 10 15.92 22.72 7.88
C ALA A 10 16.47 21.28 7.85
N LYS A 11 15.70 20.28 7.39
CA LYS A 11 16.06 18.85 7.48
C LYS A 11 15.88 18.10 6.18
N VAL A 12 14.94 18.50 5.33
CA VAL A 12 14.57 17.82 4.10
C VAL A 12 14.88 18.70 2.91
N LYS A 13 15.75 18.23 2.02
CA LYS A 13 16.02 18.87 0.73
C LYS A 13 14.88 18.54 -0.26
N PRO A 14 14.62 19.42 -1.26
CA PRO A 14 13.68 19.10 -2.33
C PRO A 14 14.03 17.76 -2.99
N ASN A 15 13.11 16.83 -2.94
CA ASN A 15 13.27 15.46 -3.46
C ASN A 15 11.93 14.87 -3.85
N LYS A 16 11.93 13.83 -4.69
CA LYS A 16 10.77 13.00 -5.01
C LYS A 16 11.12 11.55 -4.72
N GLN A 17 10.45 10.98 -3.75
CA GLN A 17 10.62 9.57 -3.36
C GLN A 17 9.69 8.66 -4.17
N GLN A 18 10.18 7.47 -4.52
CA GLN A 18 9.42 6.39 -5.14
C GLN A 18 9.22 5.20 -4.19
N ALA A 19 9.73 5.32 -2.97
CA ALA A 19 9.61 4.28 -1.96
C ALA A 19 8.16 3.89 -1.69
N LEU A 20 7.91 2.61 -1.51
CA LEU A 20 6.62 2.09 -1.07
C LEU A 20 6.45 2.44 0.41
N PHE A 21 5.54 3.37 0.69
CA PHE A 21 5.31 3.94 2.01
C PHE A 21 3.82 3.97 2.33
N SER A 22 3.44 3.62 3.54
CA SER A 22 2.06 3.68 4.02
C SER A 22 1.87 4.82 5.01
N GLN A 23 0.72 5.47 4.99
CA GLN A 23 0.38 6.53 5.95
C GLN A 23 0.48 6.06 7.41
N ILE A 24 0.23 4.78 7.68
CA ILE A 24 0.37 4.21 9.04
C ILE A 24 1.80 4.25 9.55
N ASP A 25 2.81 4.33 8.65
CA ASP A 25 4.23 4.37 9.02
C ASP A 25 4.68 5.71 9.60
N VAL A 26 3.86 6.74 9.41
CA VAL A 26 4.12 8.07 9.99
C VAL A 26 4.22 7.97 11.51
N TYR A 27 3.39 7.14 12.14
CA TYR A 27 3.38 7.01 13.60
C TYR A 27 4.72 6.49 14.16
N ALA A 28 5.21 5.35 13.67
CA ALA A 28 6.50 4.80 14.11
C ALA A 28 7.67 5.73 13.74
N SER A 29 7.61 6.35 12.56
CA SER A 29 8.64 7.28 12.09
C SER A 29 8.70 8.56 12.92
N LEU A 30 7.57 9.10 13.36
CA LEU A 30 7.54 10.26 14.28
C LEU A 30 8.02 9.87 15.68
N ALA A 31 7.68 8.68 16.17
CA ALA A 31 8.20 8.18 17.45
C ALA A 31 9.75 8.10 17.41
N ALA A 32 10.32 7.58 16.33
CA ALA A 32 11.77 7.54 16.11
C ALA A 32 12.39 8.95 16.04
N LEU A 33 11.73 9.89 15.35
CA LEU A 33 12.15 11.27 15.27
C LEU A 33 12.25 11.93 16.66
N LEU A 34 11.26 11.65 17.52
CA LEU A 34 11.18 12.18 18.88
C LEU A 34 11.96 11.33 19.90
N LYS A 35 12.62 10.26 19.46
CA LYS A 35 13.33 9.28 20.29
C LYS A 35 12.45 8.72 21.43
N GLN A 36 11.17 8.51 21.13
CA GLN A 36 10.21 7.94 22.06
C GLN A 36 9.96 6.47 21.69
N PRO A 37 10.06 5.52 22.63
CA PRO A 37 9.70 4.14 22.37
C PRO A 37 8.20 4.01 22.14
N LEU A 38 7.80 3.16 21.22
CA LEU A 38 6.40 2.82 21.06
C LEU A 38 5.94 1.94 22.21
N PRO A 39 4.76 2.19 22.82
CA PRO A 39 4.17 1.29 23.78
C PRO A 39 3.96 -0.11 23.18
N LYS A 40 4.12 -1.15 23.99
CA LYS A 40 3.92 -2.54 23.54
C LYS A 40 2.51 -2.71 22.95
N GLY A 41 2.44 -3.21 21.71
CA GLY A 41 1.20 -3.41 20.97
C GLY A 41 0.58 -2.15 20.35
N ALA A 42 1.21 -0.98 20.49
CA ALA A 42 0.74 0.21 19.80
C ALA A 42 1.16 0.17 18.31
N ALA A 43 0.19 0.42 17.44
CA ALA A 43 0.37 0.46 15.98
C ALA A 43 1.16 -0.74 15.42
N PRO A 44 0.66 -1.98 15.57
CA PRO A 44 1.39 -3.21 15.23
C PRO A 44 1.79 -3.27 13.74
N ASP A 45 1.07 -2.58 12.88
CA ASP A 45 1.34 -2.54 11.43
C ASP A 45 2.21 -1.37 11.00
N SER A 46 2.54 -0.44 11.90
CA SER A 46 3.39 0.72 11.59
C SER A 46 4.87 0.31 11.58
N GLN A 47 5.57 0.66 10.51
CA GLN A 47 7.00 0.43 10.36
C GLN A 47 7.75 1.77 10.43
N GLU A 48 8.96 1.75 11.00
CA GLU A 48 9.81 2.93 11.08
C GLU A 48 10.49 3.19 9.73
N HIS A 49 10.21 4.33 9.11
CA HIS A 49 10.75 4.79 7.84
C HIS A 49 11.18 6.27 7.91
N LEU A 50 11.74 6.69 9.04
CA LEU A 50 12.14 8.08 9.26
C LEU A 50 13.15 8.57 8.22
N ASN A 51 14.13 7.75 7.86
CA ASN A 51 15.14 8.14 6.89
C ASN A 51 14.54 8.33 5.50
N THR A 52 13.62 7.47 5.09
CA THR A 52 12.87 7.61 3.84
C THR A 52 12.04 8.90 3.84
N LEU A 53 11.32 9.19 4.95
CA LEU A 53 10.58 10.44 5.11
C LEU A 53 11.48 11.68 5.03
N LEU A 54 12.69 11.60 5.56
CA LEU A 54 13.66 12.69 5.51
C LEU A 54 14.45 12.76 4.18
N GLY A 55 14.15 11.88 3.23
CA GLY A 55 14.82 11.82 1.93
C GLY A 55 16.28 11.39 2.00
N LYS A 56 16.65 10.60 3.01
CA LYS A 56 18.02 10.12 3.23
C LYS A 56 18.29 8.75 2.61
N ASP A 57 17.26 7.96 2.42
CA ASP A 57 17.31 6.66 1.76
C ASP A 57 16.02 6.38 0.98
N ASP A 58 15.99 5.27 0.25
CA ASP A 58 14.83 4.76 -0.50
C ASP A 58 14.33 3.44 0.09
N ALA A 59 14.45 3.26 1.42
CA ALA A 59 13.98 2.05 2.08
C ALA A 59 12.48 1.87 1.87
N ASN A 60 12.09 0.69 1.39
CA ASN A 60 10.73 0.36 1.03
C ASN A 60 10.12 -0.60 2.05
N ARG A 61 8.81 -0.50 2.22
CA ARG A 61 8.04 -1.65 2.73
C ARG A 61 8.15 -2.81 1.74
N GLU A 62 8.18 -4.03 2.27
CA GLU A 62 8.10 -5.22 1.42
C GLU A 62 6.76 -5.26 0.67
N TYR A 63 5.67 -4.91 1.35
CA TYR A 63 4.32 -4.80 0.78
C TYR A 63 3.44 -3.81 1.54
N ILE A 64 2.36 -3.38 0.90
CA ILE A 64 1.27 -2.61 1.52
C ILE A 64 -0.05 -3.34 1.30
N VAL A 65 -0.85 -3.48 2.35
CA VAL A 65 -2.25 -3.92 2.24
C VAL A 65 -3.15 -2.69 2.28
N GLN A 66 -4.12 -2.67 1.39
CA GLN A 66 -5.14 -1.64 1.28
C GLN A 66 -6.52 -2.28 1.37
N GLN A 67 -7.47 -1.57 1.95
CA GLN A 67 -8.85 -2.00 2.08
C GLN A 67 -9.77 -0.96 1.44
N ASN A 68 -10.74 -1.42 0.68
CA ASN A 68 -11.79 -0.56 0.15
C ASN A 68 -12.97 -0.45 1.13
N LEU A 69 -13.99 0.32 0.74
CA LEU A 69 -15.20 0.56 1.55
C LEU A 69 -15.98 -0.72 1.88
N ASN A 70 -15.90 -1.75 1.04
CA ASN A 70 -16.62 -3.03 1.20
C ASN A 70 -15.73 -4.13 1.83
N ASN A 71 -14.64 -3.76 2.48
CA ASN A 71 -13.68 -4.67 3.11
C ASN A 71 -12.90 -5.57 2.13
N THR A 72 -12.98 -5.35 0.82
CA THR A 72 -12.15 -6.04 -0.15
C THR A 72 -10.72 -5.56 -0.01
N LEU A 73 -9.79 -6.50 0.07
CA LEU A 73 -8.37 -6.21 0.27
C LEU A 73 -7.60 -6.23 -1.04
N ALA A 74 -6.61 -5.35 -1.11
CA ALA A 74 -5.59 -5.35 -2.13
C ALA A 74 -4.21 -5.39 -1.48
N ILE A 75 -3.23 -5.99 -2.17
CA ILE A 75 -1.83 -5.98 -1.76
C ILE A 75 -0.96 -5.44 -2.88
N VAL A 76 -0.03 -4.56 -2.52
CA VAL A 76 0.99 -4.03 -3.42
C VAL A 76 2.35 -4.55 -2.96
N LYS A 77 3.08 -5.22 -3.87
CA LYS A 77 4.45 -5.70 -3.65
C LYS A 77 5.27 -5.50 -4.93
N GLY A 78 6.36 -4.77 -4.83
CA GLY A 78 7.15 -4.39 -6.01
C GLY A 78 6.31 -3.61 -7.03
N GLN A 79 6.28 -4.09 -8.26
CA GLN A 79 5.48 -3.50 -9.34
C GLN A 79 4.03 -3.98 -9.37
N TRP A 80 3.70 -5.05 -8.63
CA TRP A 80 2.40 -5.69 -8.72
C TRP A 80 1.42 -5.16 -7.69
N LYS A 81 0.17 -4.94 -8.12
CA LYS A 81 -0.99 -4.78 -7.25
C LYS A 81 -1.98 -5.89 -7.54
N TYR A 82 -2.28 -6.67 -6.54
CA TYR A 82 -3.31 -7.71 -6.56
C TYR A 82 -4.52 -7.25 -5.75
N ILE A 83 -5.72 -7.46 -6.30
CA ILE A 83 -7.00 -7.26 -5.61
C ILE A 83 -7.71 -8.60 -5.54
N GLU A 84 -8.12 -8.98 -4.33
CA GLU A 84 -8.84 -10.25 -4.13
C GLU A 84 -10.23 -10.22 -4.77
N PRO A 85 -10.76 -11.38 -5.19
CA PRO A 85 -12.14 -11.50 -5.68
C PRO A 85 -13.15 -11.03 -4.62
N SER A 86 -14.21 -10.35 -5.08
CA SER A 86 -15.28 -9.85 -4.23
C SER A 86 -16.61 -9.82 -4.96
N ASP A 87 -17.69 -10.24 -4.30
CA ASP A 87 -19.07 -10.11 -4.80
C ASP A 87 -19.68 -8.74 -4.45
N ALA A 88 -18.96 -7.86 -3.77
CA ALA A 88 -19.41 -6.52 -3.44
C ALA A 88 -19.60 -5.66 -4.71
N PRO A 89 -20.41 -4.59 -4.65
CA PRO A 89 -20.64 -3.71 -5.78
C PRO A 89 -19.36 -3.11 -6.33
N ALA A 90 -19.19 -3.06 -7.65
CA ALA A 90 -18.05 -2.46 -8.30
C ALA A 90 -18.05 -0.92 -8.15
N ILE A 91 -19.23 -0.33 -8.00
CA ILE A 91 -19.43 1.13 -7.91
C ILE A 91 -20.21 1.44 -6.63
N GLU A 92 -19.74 2.42 -5.87
CA GLU A 92 -20.46 2.94 -4.72
C GLU A 92 -21.72 3.71 -5.18
N TYR A 93 -22.87 3.45 -4.54
CA TYR A 93 -24.17 3.90 -5.01
C TYR A 93 -24.31 5.44 -4.98
N TRP A 94 -23.89 6.07 -3.88
CA TRP A 94 -24.11 7.48 -3.66
C TRP A 94 -23.10 8.40 -4.36
N THR A 95 -21.83 8.04 -4.28
CA THR A 95 -20.73 8.86 -4.81
C THR A 95 -20.39 8.51 -6.25
N ARG A 96 -20.89 7.38 -6.76
CA ARG A 96 -20.56 6.81 -8.07
C ARG A 96 -19.07 6.52 -8.25
N MET A 97 -18.34 6.40 -7.15
CA MET A 97 -16.93 6.04 -7.17
C MET A 97 -16.75 4.56 -7.46
N GLU A 98 -15.76 4.25 -8.27
CA GLU A 98 -15.31 2.88 -8.52
C GLU A 98 -14.60 2.34 -7.27
N LEU A 99 -14.99 1.15 -6.83
CA LEU A 99 -14.47 0.49 -5.64
C LEU A 99 -13.44 -0.60 -5.94
N GLY A 100 -13.23 -0.93 -7.22
CA GLY A 100 -12.29 -1.96 -7.65
C GLY A 100 -12.75 -3.39 -7.30
N ASN A 101 -14.04 -3.62 -7.03
CA ASN A 101 -14.55 -4.95 -6.76
C ASN A 101 -14.86 -5.69 -8.08
N ASP A 102 -14.41 -6.96 -8.17
CA ASP A 102 -14.71 -7.89 -9.24
C ASP A 102 -14.74 -9.31 -8.67
N ARG A 103 -15.60 -10.17 -9.25
CA ARG A 103 -15.67 -11.61 -8.89
C ARG A 103 -14.44 -12.40 -9.29
N GLN A 104 -13.66 -11.87 -10.22
CA GLN A 104 -12.39 -12.46 -10.65
C GLN A 104 -11.21 -11.77 -9.94
N PRO A 105 -10.10 -12.47 -9.74
CA PRO A 105 -8.90 -11.86 -9.24
C PRO A 105 -8.39 -10.78 -10.20
N GLN A 106 -7.87 -9.70 -9.67
CA GLN A 106 -7.30 -8.62 -10.48
C GLN A 106 -5.80 -8.49 -10.15
N LEU A 107 -5.00 -8.29 -11.19
CA LEU A 107 -3.57 -8.02 -11.08
C LEU A 107 -3.21 -6.88 -12.03
N TYR A 108 -2.48 -5.89 -11.51
CA TYR A 108 -2.02 -4.74 -12.26
C TYR A 108 -0.51 -4.56 -12.12
N ASP A 109 0.16 -4.26 -13.24
CA ASP A 109 1.55 -3.85 -13.25
C ASP A 109 1.63 -2.31 -13.10
N LEU A 110 1.88 -1.83 -11.90
CA LEU A 110 1.92 -0.41 -11.59
C LEU A 110 3.12 0.32 -12.22
N SER A 111 4.10 -0.39 -12.76
CA SER A 111 5.24 0.20 -13.46
C SER A 111 4.86 0.69 -14.85
N SER A 112 4.02 -0.08 -15.55
CA SER A 112 3.55 0.21 -16.92
C SER A 112 2.11 0.74 -16.96
N ASP A 113 1.28 0.36 -15.98
CA ASP A 113 -0.14 0.74 -15.86
C ASP A 113 -0.47 1.32 -14.46
N PRO A 114 0.03 2.53 -14.14
CA PRO A 114 -0.23 3.15 -12.83
C PRO A 114 -1.70 3.55 -12.64
N SER A 115 -2.51 3.48 -13.68
CA SER A 115 -3.96 3.79 -13.68
C SER A 115 -4.84 2.56 -13.51
N GLU A 116 -4.25 1.35 -13.42
CA GLU A 116 -4.95 0.08 -13.17
C GLU A 116 -6.05 -0.20 -14.19
N LYS A 117 -5.79 0.04 -15.48
CA LYS A 117 -6.76 -0.15 -16.56
C LYS A 117 -6.76 -1.55 -17.17
N ASN A 118 -5.62 -2.24 -17.10
CA ASN A 118 -5.40 -3.52 -17.75
C ASN A 118 -5.20 -4.62 -16.73
N ASN A 119 -6.25 -5.41 -16.45
CA ASN A 119 -6.13 -6.58 -15.60
C ASN A 119 -5.33 -7.67 -16.31
N VAL A 120 -4.13 -7.95 -15.84
CA VAL A 120 -3.20 -8.96 -16.39
C VAL A 120 -3.16 -10.26 -15.58
N ALA A 121 -4.12 -10.50 -14.67
CA ALA A 121 -4.16 -11.68 -13.81
C ALA A 121 -4.08 -13.01 -14.58
N LYS A 122 -4.73 -13.09 -15.75
CA LYS A 122 -4.69 -14.30 -16.59
C LYS A 122 -3.32 -14.53 -17.24
N LEU A 123 -2.53 -13.48 -17.45
CA LEU A 123 -1.21 -13.55 -18.07
C LEU A 123 -0.11 -13.89 -17.06
N HIS A 124 -0.35 -13.63 -15.77
CA HIS A 124 0.61 -13.81 -14.69
C HIS A 124 0.04 -14.61 -13.50
N PRO A 125 -0.39 -15.88 -13.72
CA PRO A 125 -1.03 -16.69 -12.68
C PRO A 125 -0.13 -16.96 -11.47
N GLU A 126 1.20 -16.97 -11.66
CA GLU A 126 2.16 -17.17 -10.57
C GLU A 126 2.21 -15.96 -9.63
N ALA A 127 2.22 -14.74 -10.18
CA ALA A 127 2.15 -13.52 -9.37
C ALA A 127 0.82 -13.44 -8.60
N VAL A 128 -0.29 -13.82 -9.24
CA VAL A 128 -1.60 -13.91 -8.56
C VAL A 128 -1.55 -14.88 -7.39
N ARG A 129 -0.97 -16.07 -7.57
CA ARG A 129 -0.83 -17.07 -6.50
C ARG A 129 0.02 -16.53 -5.36
N GLU A 130 1.24 -16.04 -5.64
CA GLU A 130 2.15 -15.48 -4.63
C GLU A 130 1.46 -14.40 -3.79
N LEU A 131 0.86 -13.39 -4.45
CA LEU A 131 0.25 -12.26 -3.75
C LEU A 131 -1.03 -12.64 -3.00
N SER A 132 -1.82 -13.58 -3.53
CA SER A 132 -3.01 -14.08 -2.82
C SER A 132 -2.64 -14.87 -1.56
N GLU A 133 -1.57 -15.68 -1.60
CA GLU A 133 -1.06 -16.42 -0.45
C GLU A 133 -0.49 -15.45 0.60
N LEU A 134 0.29 -14.47 0.17
CA LEU A 134 0.80 -13.43 1.05
C LEU A 134 -0.34 -12.65 1.72
N LEU A 135 -1.36 -12.23 0.96
CA LEU A 135 -2.52 -11.53 1.50
C LEU A 135 -3.29 -12.39 2.52
N LYS A 136 -3.46 -13.69 2.26
CA LYS A 136 -4.06 -14.64 3.22
C LYS A 136 -3.23 -14.72 4.51
N SER A 137 -1.91 -14.79 4.42
CA SER A 137 -1.05 -14.86 5.59
C SER A 137 -1.14 -13.61 6.47
N VAL A 138 -1.36 -12.44 5.86
CA VAL A 138 -1.56 -11.17 6.59
C VAL A 138 -2.89 -11.14 7.32
N LYS A 139 -3.96 -11.70 6.72
CA LYS A 139 -5.30 -11.78 7.34
C LYS A 139 -5.34 -12.64 8.62
N THR A 140 -4.40 -13.55 8.78
CA THR A 140 -4.39 -14.51 9.91
C THR A 140 -3.47 -14.12 11.06
N ARG A 141 -2.86 -12.95 10.98
CA ARG A 141 -2.05 -12.34 12.05
C ARG A 141 -2.93 -11.63 13.07
#